data_040e923d7ff6d23b2ce95464facf0f01
#
_entry.id   040e923d7ff6d23b2ce95464facf0f01
#
_cell.length_a   1.000
_cell.length_b   1.000
_cell.length_c   1.000
_cell.angle_alpha   90.00
_cell.angle_beta   90.00
_cell.angle_gamma   90.00
#
_symmetry.space_group_name_H-M   'P 1'
#
loop_
_entity.id
_entity.type
_entity.pdbx_description
1 polymer ?
#
loop_
_entity_poly.entity_id
_entity_poly.type
_entity_poly.pdbx_seq_one_letter_code
_entity_poly.pdbx_strand_id
1 'polypeptide(L)'
;VAQLRLAMAQVNPTVGDLEGNCGLVCAQARRAAEAGAHLVVFPEMVLTGYPVEDLALRWTFVDASIEAMHALAGRLAADGLGDLPVVVGYLGRRRGGTTTALGQPVGAPQNAVALLHRGRAVFTSAKHHLPNYGVFDEFRHFVPGNVLPVVRLHGVDTAFVVCEDLWQDGGPVSAVRASGASLLVVLNGSPYERDKSDTRLELCARRAREAGAALAYVNMVGGQDELVFDGDSLVVDASGSLLARAPRFEETLLVVDLELPDTAGPPDTGAAEVGGITIERHLLSEQPVPAYEPLPAPVAPHTDDLGEVYAALVLATRDYVRKNRFSSVVLGLSGGIDSALVATIAADAIGPERVHGVLMPSRYSSDHSVADAEELVRRQGINGRIIPVGPMVEAFEQAVEVDGLAAENLQARVRGQLLMTLSNQEGHLVLTTGNKSELATGYSTLYGDSAGGFAPIKDVWKTLVWELARWRNAEAERRGQTPPIPENSITKPPSAELRPGQLDTDSLPEYEVLDALLDDYVGTDLGRAELVAAGHDPALVDRVIRLVDRAEYKRRQYPPGPKISKRNFGRDRRLPITSRWTV
;
A
#
# COMPACT_ATOMS: atom_id res chain seq x y z
N VAL A 1 -17.97 1.44 35.29
CA VAL A 1 -17.23 0.91 34.15
C VAL A 1 -18.20 0.17 33.24
N ALA A 2 -18.31 0.59 31.99
CA ALA A 2 -19.14 -0.06 30.99
C ALA A 2 -18.28 -1.02 30.13
N GLN A 3 -18.88 -2.14 29.76
CA GLN A 3 -18.28 -3.06 28.78
C GLN A 3 -18.76 -2.71 27.38
N LEU A 4 -17.85 -2.69 26.42
CA LEU A 4 -18.17 -2.47 25.00
C LEU A 4 -17.41 -3.48 24.13
N ARG A 5 -18.15 -4.31 23.36
CA ARG A 5 -17.57 -5.18 22.33
C ARG A 5 -17.45 -4.43 21.03
N LEU A 6 -16.21 -4.14 20.64
CA LEU A 6 -15.85 -3.45 19.41
C LEU A 6 -15.40 -4.46 18.35
N ALA A 7 -15.97 -4.39 17.15
CA ALA A 7 -15.50 -5.10 15.98
C ALA A 7 -14.82 -4.11 15.02
N MET A 8 -13.60 -4.41 14.62
CA MET A 8 -12.79 -3.62 13.71
C MET A 8 -12.54 -4.42 12.43
N ALA A 9 -13.12 -3.98 11.33
CA ALA A 9 -13.04 -4.70 10.06
C ALA A 9 -11.83 -4.22 9.25
N GLN A 10 -10.76 -4.99 9.29
CA GLN A 10 -9.59 -4.80 8.44
C GLN A 10 -9.84 -5.46 7.10
N VAL A 11 -10.25 -4.67 6.10
CA VAL A 11 -10.76 -5.15 4.81
C VAL A 11 -10.01 -4.55 3.63
N ASN A 12 -10.17 -5.19 2.47
CA ASN A 12 -9.52 -4.83 1.20
C ASN A 12 -10.55 -4.32 0.17
N PRO A 13 -10.96 -3.04 0.25
CA PRO A 13 -11.87 -2.47 -0.73
C PRO A 13 -11.18 -2.26 -2.09
N THR A 14 -11.98 -2.22 -3.15
CA THR A 14 -11.51 -1.88 -4.50
C THR A 14 -12.01 -0.48 -4.88
N VAL A 15 -11.11 0.38 -5.35
CA VAL A 15 -11.49 1.73 -5.77
C VAL A 15 -12.52 1.68 -6.89
N GLY A 16 -13.64 2.42 -6.68
CA GLY A 16 -14.73 2.54 -7.64
C GLY A 16 -15.77 1.41 -7.63
N ASP A 17 -15.52 0.32 -6.91
CA ASP A 17 -16.47 -0.80 -6.78
C ASP A 17 -17.44 -0.57 -5.60
N LEU A 18 -18.33 0.41 -5.74
CA LEU A 18 -19.28 0.79 -4.68
C LEU A 18 -20.16 -0.38 -4.25
N GLU A 19 -20.68 -1.17 -5.19
CA GLU A 19 -21.54 -2.32 -4.91
C GLU A 19 -20.76 -3.43 -4.17
N GLY A 20 -19.57 -3.80 -4.68
CA GLY A 20 -18.72 -4.81 -4.04
C GLY A 20 -18.29 -4.39 -2.64
N ASN A 21 -17.88 -3.12 -2.47
CA ASN A 21 -17.47 -2.60 -1.17
C ASN A 21 -18.64 -2.54 -0.17
N CYS A 22 -19.85 -2.15 -0.60
CA CYS A 22 -21.05 -2.25 0.23
C CYS A 22 -21.37 -3.71 0.62
N GLY A 23 -21.20 -4.64 -0.32
CA GLY A 23 -21.33 -6.08 -0.04
C GLY A 23 -20.34 -6.57 1.01
N LEU A 24 -19.09 -6.11 0.91
CA LEU A 24 -18.03 -6.37 1.88
C LEU A 24 -18.41 -5.86 3.28
N VAL A 25 -18.91 -4.63 3.36
CA VAL A 25 -19.39 -4.05 4.64
C VAL A 25 -20.53 -4.88 5.23
N CYS A 26 -21.55 -5.25 4.45
CA CYS A 26 -22.65 -6.08 4.92
C CYS A 26 -22.17 -7.44 5.44
N ALA A 27 -21.26 -8.09 4.75
CA ALA A 27 -20.71 -9.39 5.15
C ALA A 27 -19.95 -9.29 6.50
N GLN A 28 -19.13 -8.28 6.68
CA GLN A 28 -18.39 -8.10 7.93
C GLN A 28 -19.30 -7.62 9.08
N ALA A 29 -20.28 -6.78 8.81
CA ALA A 29 -21.28 -6.37 9.80
C ALA A 29 -22.08 -7.58 10.33
N ARG A 30 -22.44 -8.53 9.46
CA ARG A 30 -23.08 -9.78 9.87
C ARG A 30 -22.19 -10.61 10.78
N ARG A 31 -20.92 -10.79 10.42
CA ARG A 31 -19.94 -11.48 11.27
C ARG A 31 -19.74 -10.77 12.61
N ALA A 32 -19.73 -9.43 12.63
CA ALA A 32 -19.64 -8.65 13.85
C ALA A 32 -20.88 -8.87 14.75
N ALA A 33 -22.08 -8.89 14.17
CA ALA A 33 -23.32 -9.19 14.89
C ALA A 33 -23.32 -10.61 15.46
N GLU A 34 -22.88 -11.60 14.69
CA GLU A 34 -22.72 -13.00 15.15
C GLU A 34 -21.72 -13.12 16.31
N ALA A 35 -20.69 -12.28 16.32
CA ALA A 35 -19.74 -12.17 17.43
C ALA A 35 -20.28 -11.36 18.63
N GLY A 36 -21.51 -10.84 18.55
CA GLY A 36 -22.13 -10.03 19.59
C GLY A 36 -21.55 -8.63 19.72
N ALA A 37 -21.00 -8.05 18.66
CA ALA A 37 -20.45 -6.71 18.67
C ALA A 37 -21.52 -5.65 18.95
N HIS A 38 -21.14 -4.63 19.71
CA HIS A 38 -21.99 -3.46 19.99
C HIS A 38 -21.71 -2.29 19.03
N LEU A 39 -20.57 -2.31 18.38
CA LEU A 39 -20.13 -1.33 17.38
C LEU A 39 -19.23 -2.04 16.37
N VAL A 40 -19.42 -1.80 15.08
CA VAL A 40 -18.47 -2.23 14.05
C VAL A 40 -17.94 -1.03 13.28
N VAL A 41 -16.63 -1.02 13.07
CA VAL A 41 -15.91 0.09 12.42
C VAL A 41 -15.12 -0.41 11.23
N PHE A 42 -15.23 0.33 10.13
CA PHE A 42 -14.54 0.09 8.87
C PHE A 42 -13.48 1.16 8.59
N PRO A 43 -12.53 0.90 7.69
CA PRO A 43 -11.49 1.86 7.33
C PRO A 43 -11.99 3.15 6.68
N GLU A 44 -11.07 4.12 6.60
CA GLU A 44 -11.20 5.33 5.80
C GLU A 44 -11.61 5.01 4.37
N MET A 45 -12.61 5.73 3.85
CA MET A 45 -13.13 5.62 2.47
C MET A 45 -13.44 4.18 2.01
N VAL A 46 -13.85 3.29 2.91
CA VAL A 46 -14.12 1.88 2.58
C VAL A 46 -15.14 1.71 1.45
N LEU A 47 -16.13 2.60 1.33
CA LEU A 47 -17.16 2.48 0.31
C LEU A 47 -16.65 2.78 -1.10
N THR A 48 -15.72 3.71 -1.24
CA THR A 48 -15.12 4.09 -2.52
C THR A 48 -13.81 3.39 -2.82
N GLY A 49 -13.16 2.79 -1.81
CA GLY A 49 -11.74 2.48 -1.82
C GLY A 49 -10.88 3.74 -1.68
N TYR A 50 -9.59 3.58 -1.42
CA TYR A 50 -8.62 4.66 -1.20
C TYR A 50 -7.25 4.30 -1.79
N PRO A 51 -6.53 5.27 -2.40
CA PRO A 51 -6.94 6.63 -2.73
C PRO A 51 -7.81 6.69 -4.00
N VAL A 52 -8.76 7.62 -4.02
CA VAL A 52 -9.69 7.80 -5.17
C VAL A 52 -9.14 8.73 -6.25
N GLU A 53 -8.05 9.43 -6.00
CA GLU A 53 -7.41 10.36 -6.92
C GLU A 53 -8.42 11.35 -7.52
N ASP A 54 -8.28 11.71 -8.81
CA ASP A 54 -9.16 12.64 -9.51
C ASP A 54 -10.62 12.13 -9.68
N LEU A 55 -10.94 10.91 -9.27
CA LEU A 55 -12.34 10.49 -9.15
C LEU A 55 -13.10 11.35 -8.13
N ALA A 56 -12.42 11.89 -7.10
CA ALA A 56 -13.00 12.82 -6.15
C ALA A 56 -13.52 14.11 -6.80
N LEU A 57 -13.00 14.49 -7.96
CA LEU A 57 -13.39 15.69 -8.70
C LEU A 57 -14.61 15.45 -9.63
N ARG A 58 -15.04 14.20 -9.77
CA ARG A 58 -16.21 13.84 -10.60
C ARG A 58 -17.48 13.88 -9.76
N TRP A 59 -18.39 14.81 -10.09
CA TRP A 59 -19.68 14.96 -9.41
C TRP A 59 -20.47 13.65 -9.32
N THR A 60 -20.55 12.92 -10.43
CA THR A 60 -21.27 11.66 -10.49
C THR A 60 -20.70 10.59 -9.56
N PHE A 61 -19.38 10.57 -9.34
CA PHE A 61 -18.76 9.61 -8.43
C PHE A 61 -18.99 10.01 -6.96
N VAL A 62 -18.94 11.31 -6.65
CA VAL A 62 -19.25 11.81 -5.30
C VAL A 62 -20.71 11.53 -4.94
N ASP A 63 -21.64 11.83 -5.87
CA ASP A 63 -23.07 11.59 -5.66
C ASP A 63 -23.35 10.08 -5.49
N ALA A 64 -22.75 9.23 -6.34
CA ALA A 64 -22.88 7.79 -6.24
C ALA A 64 -22.35 7.24 -4.89
N SER A 65 -21.28 7.80 -4.35
CA SER A 65 -20.75 7.43 -3.03
C SER A 65 -21.72 7.81 -1.90
N ILE A 66 -22.32 8.99 -1.98
CA ILE A 66 -23.31 9.45 -0.99
C ILE A 66 -24.58 8.59 -1.06
N GLU A 67 -25.07 8.29 -2.26
CA GLU A 67 -26.23 7.40 -2.49
C GLU A 67 -25.94 5.98 -1.97
N ALA A 68 -24.74 5.45 -2.24
CA ALA A 68 -24.32 4.14 -1.75
C ALA A 68 -24.30 4.07 -0.21
N MET A 69 -23.84 5.14 0.46
CA MET A 69 -23.86 5.22 1.93
C MET A 69 -25.28 5.19 2.48
N HIS A 70 -26.22 5.93 1.88
CA HIS A 70 -27.62 5.89 2.30
C HIS A 70 -28.29 4.56 1.98
N ALA A 71 -28.05 3.99 0.81
CA ALA A 71 -28.57 2.68 0.42
C ALA A 71 -28.04 1.57 1.32
N LEU A 72 -26.76 1.63 1.70
CA LEU A 72 -26.16 0.69 2.65
C LEU A 72 -26.85 0.72 4.01
N ALA A 73 -27.17 1.92 4.55
CA ALA A 73 -27.92 2.03 5.80
C ALA A 73 -29.27 1.32 5.73
N GLY A 74 -30.03 1.53 4.63
CA GLY A 74 -31.28 0.84 4.38
C GLY A 74 -31.13 -0.68 4.24
N ARG A 75 -30.09 -1.14 3.53
CA ARG A 75 -29.79 -2.57 3.35
C ARG A 75 -29.45 -3.26 4.67
N LEU A 76 -28.60 -2.64 5.49
CA LEU A 76 -28.28 -3.17 6.82
C LEU A 76 -29.52 -3.34 7.70
N ALA A 77 -30.45 -2.37 7.67
CA ALA A 77 -31.71 -2.48 8.40
C ALA A 77 -32.60 -3.60 7.85
N ALA A 78 -32.72 -3.71 6.53
CA ALA A 78 -33.50 -4.77 5.86
C ALA A 78 -32.93 -6.17 6.12
N ASP A 79 -31.60 -6.29 6.24
CA ASP A 79 -30.91 -7.55 6.56
C ASP A 79 -30.98 -7.92 8.06
N GLY A 80 -31.69 -7.16 8.89
CA GLY A 80 -31.81 -7.41 10.33
C GLY A 80 -30.64 -6.91 11.16
N LEU A 81 -29.74 -6.12 10.58
CA LEU A 81 -28.55 -5.53 11.24
C LEU A 81 -28.76 -4.07 11.66
N GLY A 82 -30.00 -3.58 11.62
CA GLY A 82 -30.32 -2.17 11.86
C GLY A 82 -29.94 -1.67 13.25
N ASP A 83 -30.00 -2.52 14.27
CA ASP A 83 -29.67 -2.15 15.65
C ASP A 83 -28.15 -2.18 15.95
N LEU A 84 -27.33 -2.76 15.06
CA LEU A 84 -25.86 -2.68 15.16
C LEU A 84 -25.39 -1.36 14.54
N PRO A 85 -24.77 -0.43 15.31
CA PRO A 85 -24.13 0.74 14.75
C PRO A 85 -22.94 0.36 13.87
N VAL A 86 -22.92 0.86 12.63
CA VAL A 86 -21.89 0.59 11.62
C VAL A 86 -21.21 1.90 11.22
N VAL A 87 -19.91 2.00 11.41
CA VAL A 87 -19.11 3.20 11.03
C VAL A 87 -18.35 2.93 9.76
N VAL A 88 -18.56 3.78 8.75
CA VAL A 88 -17.94 3.65 7.42
C VAL A 88 -17.29 4.93 6.96
N GLY A 89 -16.14 4.82 6.30
CA GLY A 89 -15.54 5.90 5.52
C GLY A 89 -16.16 5.95 4.11
N TYR A 90 -16.40 7.15 3.61
CA TYR A 90 -16.97 7.36 2.27
C TYR A 90 -16.53 8.71 1.68
N LEU A 91 -16.75 8.90 0.38
CA LEU A 91 -16.54 10.18 -0.29
C LEU A 91 -17.81 11.02 -0.17
N GLY A 92 -17.74 12.07 0.64
CA GLY A 92 -18.84 12.99 0.88
C GLY A 92 -18.66 14.34 0.20
N ARG A 93 -19.51 15.30 0.60
CA ARG A 93 -19.48 16.68 0.14
C ARG A 93 -19.85 17.63 1.29
N ARG A 94 -19.22 18.80 1.35
CA ARG A 94 -19.58 19.86 2.30
C ARG A 94 -21.03 20.30 2.05
N ARG A 95 -21.84 20.32 3.08
CA ARG A 95 -23.22 20.81 3.01
C ARG A 95 -23.24 22.31 2.66
N GLY A 96 -24.08 22.71 1.68
CA GLY A 96 -24.23 24.10 1.25
C GLY A 96 -23.07 24.68 0.45
N GLY A 97 -22.05 23.88 0.11
CA GLY A 97 -20.88 24.33 -0.63
C GLY A 97 -21.04 24.22 -2.15
N THR A 98 -21.46 25.27 -2.82
CA THR A 98 -21.41 25.38 -4.29
C THR A 98 -20.23 26.19 -4.80
N THR A 99 -19.63 26.99 -3.95
CA THR A 99 -18.46 27.82 -4.27
C THR A 99 -17.33 27.52 -3.32
N THR A 100 -16.18 27.28 -3.88
CA THR A 100 -14.94 27.05 -3.17
C THR A 100 -14.13 28.34 -3.12
N ALA A 101 -13.37 28.52 -2.05
CA ALA A 101 -12.29 29.51 -2.05
C ALA A 101 -11.29 29.18 -3.17
N LEU A 102 -10.57 30.19 -3.65
CA LEU A 102 -9.54 30.01 -4.66
C LEU A 102 -8.57 28.89 -4.23
N GLY A 103 -8.33 27.94 -5.13
CA GLY A 103 -7.44 26.79 -4.87
C GLY A 103 -8.10 25.57 -4.22
N GLN A 104 -9.40 25.62 -3.90
CA GLN A 104 -10.14 24.45 -3.42
C GLN A 104 -10.82 23.69 -4.58
N PRO A 105 -11.01 22.36 -4.46
CA PRO A 105 -11.67 21.56 -5.49
C PRO A 105 -13.14 21.97 -5.66
N VAL A 106 -13.59 22.01 -6.91
CA VAL A 106 -14.98 22.35 -7.25
C VAL A 106 -15.93 21.30 -6.68
N GLY A 107 -17.06 21.74 -6.12
CA GLY A 107 -18.05 20.85 -5.49
C GLY A 107 -17.74 20.46 -4.05
N ALA A 108 -16.63 20.93 -3.50
CA ALA A 108 -16.20 20.72 -2.13
C ALA A 108 -16.28 19.26 -1.65
N PRO A 109 -15.67 18.28 -2.36
CA PRO A 109 -15.65 16.89 -1.92
C PRO A 109 -14.92 16.74 -0.61
N GLN A 110 -15.30 15.75 0.17
CA GLN A 110 -14.77 15.49 1.51
C GLN A 110 -14.47 14.01 1.71
N ASN A 111 -13.31 13.72 2.29
CA ASN A 111 -13.03 12.43 2.89
C ASN A 111 -13.82 12.37 4.20
N ALA A 112 -14.85 11.53 4.24
CA ALA A 112 -15.87 11.61 5.28
C ALA A 112 -16.10 10.27 6.00
N VAL A 113 -16.66 10.37 7.19
CA VAL A 113 -17.12 9.25 8.02
C VAL A 113 -18.61 9.39 8.29
N ALA A 114 -19.33 8.27 8.30
CA ALA A 114 -20.72 8.19 8.70
C ALA A 114 -20.92 7.05 9.71
N LEU A 115 -21.80 7.26 10.67
CA LEU A 115 -22.33 6.19 11.53
C LEU A 115 -23.75 5.85 11.06
N LEU A 116 -23.95 4.60 10.67
CA LEU A 116 -25.21 4.06 10.18
C LEU A 116 -25.91 3.29 11.29
N HIS A 117 -27.18 3.60 11.53
CA HIS A 117 -28.00 2.92 12.52
C HIS A 117 -29.47 3.05 12.15
N ARG A 118 -30.22 1.95 12.26
CA ARG A 118 -31.68 1.87 11.99
C ARG A 118 -32.07 2.50 10.65
N GLY A 119 -31.34 2.15 9.59
CA GLY A 119 -31.63 2.55 8.22
C GLY A 119 -31.23 3.98 7.84
N ARG A 120 -30.49 4.70 8.67
CA ARG A 120 -30.07 6.07 8.40
C ARG A 120 -28.67 6.37 8.91
N ALA A 121 -28.06 7.44 8.39
CA ALA A 121 -26.87 8.03 8.99
C ALA A 121 -27.26 8.86 10.23
N VAL A 122 -26.65 8.56 11.36
CA VAL A 122 -26.81 9.29 12.63
C VAL A 122 -26.04 10.60 12.58
N PHE A 123 -24.79 10.51 12.12
CA PHE A 123 -23.95 11.68 11.82
C PHE A 123 -23.14 11.44 10.55
N THR A 124 -22.66 12.53 9.98
CA THR A 124 -21.60 12.55 8.98
C THR A 124 -20.60 13.63 9.35
N SER A 125 -19.31 13.31 9.27
CA SER A 125 -18.22 14.25 9.53
C SER A 125 -17.12 14.08 8.49
N ALA A 126 -16.19 15.02 8.41
CA ALA A 126 -15.12 14.98 7.43
C ALA A 126 -13.77 15.17 8.08
N LYS A 127 -12.76 14.54 7.51
CA LYS A 127 -11.34 14.67 7.85
C LYS A 127 -10.93 16.13 7.92
N HIS A 128 -10.23 16.49 8.97
CA HIS A 128 -9.77 17.85 9.20
C HIS A 128 -8.39 18.12 8.61
N HIS A 129 -7.42 17.27 8.96
CA HIS A 129 -6.07 17.36 8.44
C HIS A 129 -5.94 16.59 7.13
N LEU A 130 -5.61 17.30 6.06
CA LEU A 130 -5.46 16.72 4.72
C LEU A 130 -3.96 16.55 4.44
N PRO A 131 -3.42 15.31 4.34
CA PRO A 131 -2.01 15.13 4.03
C PRO A 131 -1.70 15.58 2.60
N ASN A 132 -0.60 16.31 2.44
CA ASN A 132 -0.13 16.81 1.15
C ASN A 132 1.40 16.69 1.06
N TYR A 133 1.92 15.52 1.36
CA TYR A 133 3.33 15.15 1.35
C TYR A 133 3.51 13.70 0.92
N GLY A 134 4.70 13.34 0.45
CA GLY A 134 5.00 11.99 -0.03
C GLY A 134 4.02 11.55 -1.13
N VAL A 135 3.30 10.48 -0.86
CA VAL A 135 2.30 9.91 -1.78
C VAL A 135 0.93 10.59 -1.71
N PHE A 136 0.72 11.47 -0.73
CA PHE A 136 -0.57 12.11 -0.51
C PHE A 136 -0.68 13.44 -1.25
N ASP A 137 -1.87 13.69 -1.79
CA ASP A 137 -2.21 14.91 -2.56
C ASP A 137 -3.64 15.37 -2.21
N GLU A 138 -4.00 15.33 -0.92
CA GLU A 138 -5.39 15.50 -0.51
C GLU A 138 -5.88 16.95 -0.59
N PHE A 139 -4.98 17.96 -0.59
CA PHE A 139 -5.38 19.35 -0.85
C PHE A 139 -5.92 19.55 -2.26
N ARG A 140 -5.51 18.71 -3.20
CA ARG A 140 -6.03 18.70 -4.56
C ARG A 140 -7.46 18.16 -4.62
N HIS A 141 -7.79 17.20 -3.74
CA HIS A 141 -8.99 16.39 -3.87
C HIS A 141 -10.09 16.74 -2.89
N PHE A 142 -9.77 17.26 -1.70
CA PHE A 142 -10.73 17.44 -0.62
C PHE A 142 -10.70 18.82 0.01
N VAL A 143 -11.82 19.14 0.67
CA VAL A 143 -11.90 20.28 1.59
C VAL A 143 -12.01 19.76 3.04
N PRO A 144 -11.37 20.42 4.01
CA PRO A 144 -11.36 19.95 5.38
C PRO A 144 -12.71 20.11 6.08
N GLY A 145 -12.95 19.23 7.08
CA GLY A 145 -14.01 19.40 8.08
C GLY A 145 -13.49 20.07 9.36
N ASN A 146 -14.40 20.39 10.26
CA ASN A 146 -14.09 20.98 11.57
C ASN A 146 -14.98 20.44 12.69
N VAL A 147 -15.53 19.24 12.54
CA VAL A 147 -16.47 18.63 13.47
C VAL A 147 -15.83 17.38 14.10
N LEU A 148 -15.90 17.28 15.44
CA LEU A 148 -15.65 16.07 16.20
C LEU A 148 -17.00 15.45 16.60
N PRO A 149 -17.47 14.39 15.93
CA PRO A 149 -18.66 13.69 16.35
C PRO A 149 -18.37 12.82 17.58
N VAL A 150 -19.23 12.91 18.57
CA VAL A 150 -19.21 12.08 19.79
C VAL A 150 -20.56 11.41 19.95
N VAL A 151 -20.53 10.09 20.07
CA VAL A 151 -21.75 9.29 20.18
C VAL A 151 -21.79 8.58 21.52
N ARG A 152 -22.87 8.76 22.26
CA ARG A 152 -23.14 7.94 23.44
C ARG A 152 -23.78 6.63 23.01
N LEU A 153 -23.05 5.56 23.24
CA LEU A 153 -23.45 4.18 22.94
C LEU A 153 -23.25 3.31 24.19
N HIS A 154 -24.32 2.73 24.70
CA HIS A 154 -24.28 1.87 25.90
C HIS A 154 -23.58 2.52 27.11
N GLY A 155 -23.85 3.82 27.33
CA GLY A 155 -23.25 4.58 28.42
C GLY A 155 -21.80 5.03 28.19
N VAL A 156 -21.22 4.77 27.01
CA VAL A 156 -19.87 5.15 26.63
C VAL A 156 -19.89 6.26 25.58
N ASP A 157 -19.22 7.37 25.84
CA ASP A 157 -19.01 8.42 24.85
C ASP A 157 -17.81 8.06 23.96
N THR A 158 -18.07 7.88 22.67
CA THR A 158 -17.11 7.48 21.65
C THR A 158 -16.92 8.61 20.63
N ALA A 159 -15.69 9.06 20.43
CA ALA A 159 -15.32 10.07 19.43
C ALA A 159 -14.77 9.41 18.16
N PHE A 160 -14.98 10.04 16.99
CA PHE A 160 -14.54 9.52 15.69
C PHE A 160 -13.73 10.55 14.93
N VAL A 161 -12.58 10.12 14.39
CA VAL A 161 -11.69 10.93 13.55
C VAL A 161 -11.15 10.10 12.38
N VAL A 162 -10.53 10.76 11.40
CA VAL A 162 -10.05 10.12 10.18
C VAL A 162 -8.54 10.32 10.01
N CYS A 163 -7.81 9.24 10.05
CA CYS A 163 -6.42 9.01 9.65
C CYS A 163 -5.44 10.13 10.04
N GLU A 164 -5.17 11.10 9.16
CA GLU A 164 -4.20 12.19 9.38
C GLU A 164 -4.56 13.07 10.59
N ASP A 165 -5.82 13.09 11.00
CA ASP A 165 -6.24 13.78 12.24
C ASP A 165 -5.49 13.25 13.47
N LEU A 166 -5.05 11.99 13.43
CA LEU A 166 -4.25 11.39 14.49
C LEU A 166 -2.76 11.79 14.42
N TRP A 167 -2.22 11.97 13.19
CA TRP A 167 -0.80 12.20 12.98
C TRP A 167 -0.37 13.64 13.28
N GLN A 168 -1.22 14.61 12.96
CA GLN A 168 -0.93 16.02 13.19
C GLN A 168 -1.39 16.49 14.58
N ASP A 169 -0.71 17.48 15.11
CA ASP A 169 -1.09 18.11 16.37
C ASP A 169 -2.25 19.08 16.15
N GLY A 170 -3.08 19.29 17.18
CA GLY A 170 -4.28 20.12 17.09
C GLY A 170 -5.46 19.37 16.45
N GLY A 171 -6.37 20.11 15.81
CA GLY A 171 -7.55 19.55 15.15
C GLY A 171 -8.48 18.76 16.07
N PRO A 172 -9.27 17.81 15.52
CA PRO A 172 -10.29 17.09 16.28
C PRO A 172 -9.76 16.30 17.46
N VAL A 173 -8.55 15.70 17.35
CA VAL A 173 -7.95 14.89 18.44
C VAL A 173 -7.69 15.73 19.69
N SER A 174 -7.29 16.99 19.54
CA SER A 174 -7.08 17.89 20.66
C SER A 174 -8.35 18.20 21.46
N ALA A 175 -9.52 18.08 20.82
CA ALA A 175 -10.82 18.32 21.44
C ALA A 175 -11.39 17.07 22.16
N VAL A 176 -10.81 15.87 21.96
CA VAL A 176 -11.33 14.62 22.53
C VAL A 176 -11.37 14.66 24.06
N ARG A 177 -10.29 15.11 24.72
CA ARG A 177 -10.26 15.22 26.19
C ARG A 177 -11.35 16.15 26.73
N ALA A 178 -11.56 17.29 26.08
CA ALA A 178 -12.60 18.24 26.46
C ALA A 178 -14.02 17.70 26.19
N SER A 179 -14.17 16.79 25.23
CA SER A 179 -15.43 16.13 24.96
C SER A 179 -15.82 15.10 26.03
N GLY A 180 -14.87 14.63 26.83
CA GLY A 180 -15.10 13.58 27.84
C GLY A 180 -15.30 12.18 27.24
N ALA A 181 -14.99 11.97 25.95
CA ALA A 181 -15.07 10.65 25.33
C ALA A 181 -14.10 9.67 25.99
N SER A 182 -14.56 8.46 26.26
CA SER A 182 -13.76 7.36 26.83
C SER A 182 -13.10 6.48 25.77
N LEU A 183 -13.57 6.57 24.54
CA LEU A 183 -13.05 5.85 23.37
C LEU A 183 -12.85 6.81 22.19
N LEU A 184 -11.68 6.76 21.59
CA LEU A 184 -11.36 7.43 20.32
C LEU A 184 -11.23 6.37 19.23
N VAL A 185 -12.06 6.45 18.21
CA VAL A 185 -12.02 5.57 17.03
C VAL A 185 -11.44 6.32 15.85
N VAL A 186 -10.43 5.73 15.20
CA VAL A 186 -9.71 6.33 14.08
C VAL A 186 -9.85 5.43 12.86
N LEU A 187 -10.46 5.95 11.80
CA LEU A 187 -10.58 5.26 10.51
C LEU A 187 -9.37 5.58 9.65
N ASN A 188 -8.65 4.57 9.16
CA ASN A 188 -7.39 4.78 8.46
C ASN A 188 -7.33 4.11 7.08
N GLY A 189 -6.64 4.79 6.16
CA GLY A 189 -6.07 4.28 4.93
C GLY A 189 -4.56 4.61 4.93
N SER A 190 -3.85 4.13 5.95
CA SER A 190 -2.42 4.42 6.14
C SER A 190 -1.57 3.37 5.43
N PRO A 191 -0.79 3.75 4.38
CA PRO A 191 -0.01 2.79 3.61
C PRO A 191 1.19 2.26 4.41
N TYR A 192 1.57 1.05 4.01
CA TYR A 192 2.77 0.38 4.50
C TYR A 192 4.03 1.15 4.08
N GLU A 193 4.97 1.18 4.97
CA GLU A 193 6.34 1.62 4.75
C GLU A 193 7.21 0.80 5.71
N ARG A 194 8.35 0.29 5.24
CA ARG A 194 9.29 -0.45 6.07
C ARG A 194 9.64 0.38 7.31
N ASP A 195 9.72 -0.23 8.48
CA ASP A 195 9.99 0.39 9.80
C ASP A 195 8.88 1.32 10.36
N LYS A 196 7.74 1.45 9.71
CA LYS A 196 6.65 2.35 10.16
C LYS A 196 5.81 1.78 11.31
N SER A 197 5.86 0.51 11.54
CA SER A 197 5.00 -0.20 12.49
C SER A 197 5.14 0.27 13.93
N ASP A 198 6.37 0.41 14.41
CA ASP A 198 6.65 0.86 15.77
C ASP A 198 6.22 2.31 15.95
N THR A 199 6.46 3.16 14.94
CA THR A 199 6.00 4.55 14.91
C THR A 199 4.48 4.66 15.03
N ARG A 200 3.71 3.74 14.40
CA ARG A 200 2.24 3.71 14.49
C ARG A 200 1.76 3.39 15.91
N LEU A 201 2.33 2.37 16.54
CA LEU A 201 1.99 2.01 17.92
C LEU A 201 2.35 3.14 18.92
N GLU A 202 3.54 3.71 18.77
CA GLU A 202 3.99 4.85 19.58
C GLU A 202 3.06 6.07 19.44
N LEU A 203 2.64 6.37 18.21
CA LEU A 203 1.68 7.43 17.93
C LEU A 203 0.34 7.16 18.63
N CYS A 204 -0.24 5.97 18.46
CA CYS A 204 -1.50 5.60 19.10
C CYS A 204 -1.42 5.69 20.62
N ALA A 205 -0.32 5.20 21.21
CA ALA A 205 -0.10 5.28 22.64
C ALA A 205 0.02 6.73 23.16
N ARG A 206 0.72 7.60 22.42
CA ARG A 206 0.82 9.03 22.74
C ARG A 206 -0.54 9.71 22.67
N ARG A 207 -1.29 9.49 21.60
CA ARG A 207 -2.61 10.13 21.38
C ARG A 207 -3.67 9.63 22.35
N ALA A 208 -3.64 8.36 22.75
CA ALA A 208 -4.51 7.84 23.79
C ALA A 208 -4.29 8.57 25.13
N ARG A 209 -3.02 8.77 25.53
CA ARG A 209 -2.68 9.54 26.73
C ARG A 209 -3.10 11.01 26.63
N GLU A 210 -2.87 11.65 25.48
CA GLU A 210 -3.27 13.04 25.23
C GLU A 210 -4.79 13.20 25.30
N ALA A 211 -5.54 12.30 24.68
CA ALA A 211 -6.99 12.27 24.68
C ALA A 211 -7.58 11.87 26.06
N GLY A 212 -6.84 11.12 26.85
CA GLY A 212 -7.35 10.50 28.09
C GLY A 212 -8.40 9.42 27.81
N ALA A 213 -8.33 8.77 26.67
CA ALA A 213 -9.29 7.81 26.15
C ALA A 213 -8.57 6.57 25.60
N ALA A 214 -9.21 5.41 25.65
CA ALA A 214 -8.76 4.27 24.85
C ALA A 214 -8.82 4.63 23.36
N LEU A 215 -7.93 4.06 22.55
CA LEU A 215 -7.86 4.38 21.12
C LEU A 215 -7.93 3.10 20.29
N ALA A 216 -8.87 3.07 19.32
CA ALA A 216 -9.03 2.01 18.34
C ALA A 216 -8.61 2.51 16.95
N TYR A 217 -7.52 1.97 16.42
CA TYR A 217 -6.95 2.30 15.13
C TYR A 217 -7.34 1.23 14.11
N VAL A 218 -8.30 1.56 13.22
CA VAL A 218 -8.79 0.64 12.18
C VAL A 218 -8.13 1.00 10.86
N ASN A 219 -7.38 0.08 10.26
CA ASN A 219 -6.69 0.32 9.00
C ASN A 219 -7.17 -0.64 7.92
N MET A 220 -7.12 -0.18 6.66
CA MET A 220 -7.38 -1.05 5.51
C MET A 220 -6.16 -1.94 5.22
N VAL A 221 -6.41 -3.00 4.47
CA VAL A 221 -5.39 -3.92 3.93
C VAL A 221 -5.56 -4.04 2.43
N GLY A 222 -4.48 -4.33 1.71
CA GLY A 222 -4.53 -4.58 0.26
C GLY A 222 -3.58 -3.72 -0.56
N GLY A 223 -3.48 -4.04 -1.84
CA GLY A 223 -2.76 -3.26 -2.83
C GLY A 223 -3.71 -2.35 -3.60
N GLN A 224 -3.28 -1.12 -3.87
CA GLN A 224 -3.97 -0.17 -4.73
C GLN A 224 -2.93 0.64 -5.51
N ASP A 225 -2.82 0.38 -6.83
CA ASP A 225 -1.79 0.96 -7.68
C ASP A 225 -0.38 0.75 -7.10
N GLU A 226 0.33 1.81 -6.74
CA GLU A 226 1.67 1.73 -6.13
C GLU A 226 1.63 1.59 -4.59
N LEU A 227 0.46 1.72 -3.96
CA LEU A 227 0.34 1.66 -2.51
C LEU A 227 0.02 0.26 -2.02
N VAL A 228 0.59 -0.07 -0.87
CA VAL A 228 0.28 -1.28 -0.10
C VAL A 228 -0.24 -0.85 1.26
N PHE A 229 -1.37 -1.40 1.67
CA PHE A 229 -1.92 -1.21 3.00
C PHE A 229 -1.74 -2.50 3.79
N ASP A 230 -1.08 -2.40 4.92
CA ASP A 230 -0.68 -3.57 5.72
C ASP A 230 -1.73 -3.98 6.75
N GLY A 231 -2.78 -3.19 6.94
CA GLY A 231 -3.69 -3.38 8.05
C GLY A 231 -3.04 -2.96 9.36
N ASP A 232 -2.61 -3.92 10.18
CA ASP A 232 -1.99 -3.65 11.49
C ASP A 232 -2.93 -2.82 12.39
N SER A 233 -4.23 -3.09 12.32
CA SER A 233 -5.22 -2.46 13.20
C SER A 233 -4.95 -2.83 14.64
N LEU A 234 -5.09 -1.87 15.54
CA LEU A 234 -4.73 -2.08 16.94
C LEU A 234 -5.62 -1.28 17.90
N VAL A 235 -5.63 -1.69 19.17
CA VAL A 235 -6.30 -0.99 20.25
C VAL A 235 -5.31 -0.79 21.39
N VAL A 236 -5.26 0.43 21.92
CA VAL A 236 -4.52 0.76 23.14
C VAL A 236 -5.47 1.32 24.21
N ASP A 237 -5.16 1.12 25.47
CA ASP A 237 -5.90 1.75 26.56
C ASP A 237 -5.54 3.24 26.73
N ALA A 238 -6.20 3.94 27.65
CA ALA A 238 -5.94 5.35 27.91
C ALA A 238 -4.53 5.64 28.46
N SER A 239 -3.81 4.62 28.95
CA SER A 239 -2.40 4.72 29.36
C SER A 239 -1.42 4.54 28.18
N GLY A 240 -1.94 4.07 27.03
CA GLY A 240 -1.16 3.76 25.85
C GLY A 240 -0.65 2.32 25.79
N SER A 241 -1.15 1.43 26.67
CA SER A 241 -0.79 0.01 26.65
C SER A 241 -1.57 -0.72 25.56
N LEU A 242 -0.88 -1.58 24.80
CA LEU A 242 -1.51 -2.38 23.73
C LEU A 242 -2.48 -3.40 24.32
N LEU A 243 -3.74 -3.37 23.88
CA LEU A 243 -4.79 -4.30 24.26
C LEU A 243 -5.02 -5.39 23.21
N ALA A 244 -5.07 -5.01 21.93
CA ALA A 244 -5.33 -5.92 20.84
C ALA A 244 -4.62 -5.48 19.57
N ARG A 245 -4.28 -6.44 18.69
CA ARG A 245 -3.62 -6.18 17.41
C ARG A 245 -4.02 -7.20 16.38
N ALA A 246 -4.40 -6.74 15.20
CA ALA A 246 -4.70 -7.56 14.04
C ALA A 246 -3.41 -8.05 13.33
N PRO A 247 -3.48 -9.17 12.59
CA PRO A 247 -2.38 -9.59 11.72
C PRO A 247 -2.18 -8.56 10.59
N ARG A 248 -0.96 -8.54 10.03
CA ARG A 248 -0.63 -7.70 8.88
C ARG A 248 -0.87 -8.44 7.58
N PHE A 249 -1.13 -7.67 6.52
CA PHE A 249 -1.31 -8.15 5.15
C PHE A 249 -2.44 -9.17 4.95
N GLU A 250 -3.34 -9.26 5.92
CA GLU A 250 -4.49 -10.17 5.91
C GLU A 250 -5.79 -9.44 6.21
N GLU A 251 -6.86 -9.83 5.53
CA GLU A 251 -8.21 -9.39 5.90
C GLU A 251 -8.65 -10.09 7.18
N THR A 252 -9.15 -9.31 8.13
CA THR A 252 -9.63 -9.87 9.40
C THR A 252 -10.72 -9.01 10.04
N LEU A 253 -11.53 -9.62 10.86
CA LEU A 253 -12.42 -8.93 11.81
C LEU A 253 -11.81 -9.07 13.20
N LEU A 254 -11.19 -7.99 13.70
CA LEU A 254 -10.66 -7.93 15.05
C LEU A 254 -11.78 -7.59 16.01
N VAL A 255 -12.14 -8.51 16.89
CA VAL A 255 -13.15 -8.32 17.94
C VAL A 255 -12.46 -8.19 19.28
N VAL A 256 -12.77 -7.13 20.02
CA VAL A 256 -12.15 -6.83 21.31
C VAL A 256 -13.19 -6.31 22.29
N ASP A 257 -13.12 -6.78 23.52
CA ASP A 257 -13.91 -6.28 24.63
C ASP A 257 -13.15 -5.21 25.41
N LEU A 258 -13.75 -4.06 25.59
CA LEU A 258 -13.16 -2.91 26.27
C LEU A 258 -13.91 -2.64 27.56
N GLU A 259 -13.17 -2.40 28.63
CA GLU A 259 -13.70 -1.87 29.89
C GLU A 259 -13.41 -0.37 29.91
N LEU A 260 -14.47 0.44 29.79
CA LEU A 260 -14.37 1.88 29.63
C LEU A 260 -15.07 2.62 30.78
N PRO A 261 -14.59 3.80 31.17
CA PRO A 261 -15.31 4.64 32.11
C PRO A 261 -16.72 4.94 31.63
N ASP A 262 -17.72 4.77 32.50
CA ASP A 262 -19.09 5.22 32.22
C ASP A 262 -19.12 6.74 32.12
N THR A 263 -19.87 7.27 31.17
CA THR A 263 -20.10 8.70 31.11
C THR A 263 -21.12 9.12 32.16
N ALA A 264 -20.69 9.93 33.11
CA ALA A 264 -21.56 10.44 34.15
C ALA A 264 -22.46 11.59 33.65
N GLY A 265 -23.74 11.55 34.03
CA GLY A 265 -24.70 12.63 33.77
C GLY A 265 -25.56 12.45 32.53
N PRO A 266 -26.59 13.29 32.36
CA PRO A 266 -27.47 13.23 31.21
C PRO A 266 -26.68 13.56 29.93
N PRO A 267 -27.08 12.99 28.77
CA PRO A 267 -26.44 13.29 27.51
C PRO A 267 -26.64 14.76 27.18
N ASP A 268 -25.53 15.51 27.14
CA ASP A 268 -25.55 16.85 26.55
C ASP A 268 -25.58 16.68 25.04
N THR A 269 -26.67 17.05 24.40
CA THR A 269 -26.86 17.03 22.93
C THR A 269 -26.49 18.38 22.30
N GLY A 270 -25.93 19.31 23.08
CA GLY A 270 -25.45 20.61 22.58
C GLY A 270 -24.19 20.51 21.74
N ALA A 271 -23.96 21.51 20.88
CA ALA A 271 -22.69 21.72 20.24
C ALA A 271 -21.78 22.59 21.13
N ALA A 272 -20.53 22.18 21.30
CA ALA A 272 -19.51 22.96 22.00
C ALA A 272 -18.34 23.22 21.04
N GLU A 273 -17.65 24.33 21.17
CA GLU A 273 -16.49 24.66 20.35
C GLU A 273 -15.21 24.64 21.19
N VAL A 274 -14.19 23.93 20.71
CA VAL A 274 -12.88 23.83 21.33
C VAL A 274 -11.80 23.96 20.25
N GLY A 275 -11.02 25.05 20.31
CA GLY A 275 -9.91 25.26 19.37
C GLY A 275 -10.33 25.33 17.90
N GLY A 276 -11.52 25.83 17.58
CA GLY A 276 -12.07 25.89 16.23
C GLY A 276 -12.71 24.57 15.76
N ILE A 277 -12.78 23.55 16.62
CA ILE A 277 -13.47 22.30 16.36
C ILE A 277 -14.80 22.29 17.06
N THR A 278 -15.86 22.01 16.33
CA THR A 278 -17.21 21.84 16.84
C THR A 278 -17.41 20.41 17.34
N ILE A 279 -17.68 20.22 18.63
CA ILE A 279 -18.04 18.92 19.20
C ILE A 279 -19.54 18.73 19.00
N GLU A 280 -19.94 17.77 18.17
CA GLU A 280 -21.34 17.38 17.97
C GLU A 280 -21.64 16.09 18.71
N ARG A 281 -22.67 16.10 19.57
CA ARG A 281 -23.05 14.96 20.39
C ARG A 281 -24.31 14.29 19.90
N HIS A 282 -24.28 12.96 19.85
CA HIS A 282 -25.39 12.11 19.43
C HIS A 282 -25.66 11.04 20.49
N LEU A 283 -26.94 10.71 20.69
CA LEU A 283 -27.37 9.67 21.61
C LEU A 283 -27.94 8.48 20.85
N LEU A 284 -27.36 7.30 21.01
CA LEU A 284 -27.93 6.04 20.55
C LEU A 284 -28.53 5.23 21.71
N SER A 285 -27.78 5.09 22.81
CA SER A 285 -28.26 4.39 24.02
C SER A 285 -27.53 4.86 25.27
N GLU A 286 -28.28 5.08 26.35
CA GLU A 286 -27.73 5.52 27.65
C GLU A 286 -27.33 4.35 28.54
N GLN A 287 -28.10 3.26 28.48
CA GLN A 287 -27.93 2.13 29.38
C GLN A 287 -26.71 1.29 28.99
N PRO A 288 -25.79 1.04 29.92
CA PRO A 288 -24.73 0.06 29.70
C PRO A 288 -25.32 -1.31 29.32
N VAL A 289 -24.58 -2.06 28.51
CA VAL A 289 -24.94 -3.46 28.26
C VAL A 289 -24.86 -4.26 29.56
N PRO A 290 -25.72 -5.29 29.73
CA PRO A 290 -25.56 -6.23 30.84
C PRO A 290 -24.14 -6.83 30.83
N ALA A 291 -23.59 -7.06 32.01
CA ALA A 291 -22.26 -7.67 32.12
C ALA A 291 -22.20 -9.03 31.41
N TYR A 292 -21.15 -9.25 30.66
CA TYR A 292 -20.89 -10.49 29.92
C TYR A 292 -19.42 -10.92 30.10
N GLU A 293 -19.10 -12.18 29.78
CA GLU A 293 -17.74 -12.68 29.85
C GLU A 293 -16.93 -12.16 28.67
N PRO A 294 -15.80 -11.44 28.91
CA PRO A 294 -14.98 -10.89 27.83
C PRO A 294 -14.29 -12.00 27.01
N LEU A 295 -14.18 -11.78 25.71
CA LEU A 295 -13.34 -12.59 24.84
C LEU A 295 -11.85 -12.32 25.08
N PRO A 296 -10.97 -13.32 24.93
CA PRO A 296 -9.54 -13.07 24.93
C PRO A 296 -9.17 -12.07 23.82
N ALA A 297 -8.47 -11.02 24.16
CA ALA A 297 -8.02 -10.03 23.17
C ALA A 297 -6.87 -10.62 22.32
N PRO A 298 -7.03 -10.72 21.00
CA PRO A 298 -5.97 -11.22 20.15
C PRO A 298 -4.87 -10.18 19.96
N VAL A 299 -3.62 -10.60 20.15
CA VAL A 299 -2.44 -9.79 19.81
C VAL A 299 -1.63 -10.60 18.79
N ALA A 300 -1.75 -10.24 17.52
CA ALA A 300 -1.00 -10.89 16.47
C ALA A 300 0.51 -10.66 16.65
N PRO A 301 1.33 -11.71 16.47
CA PRO A 301 2.77 -11.59 16.58
C PRO A 301 3.35 -10.72 15.45
N HIS A 302 4.48 -10.08 15.72
CA HIS A 302 5.29 -9.45 14.68
C HIS A 302 5.88 -10.50 13.74
N THR A 303 5.83 -10.20 12.46
CA THR A 303 6.64 -10.90 11.45
C THR A 303 8.04 -10.25 11.42
N ASP A 304 9.06 -11.01 11.00
CA ASP A 304 10.39 -10.40 10.77
C ASP A 304 10.35 -9.41 9.60
N ASP A 305 11.29 -8.48 9.58
CA ASP A 305 11.34 -7.38 8.60
C ASP A 305 11.32 -7.86 7.14
N LEU A 306 12.12 -8.88 6.80
CA LEU A 306 12.14 -9.43 5.44
C LEU A 306 10.82 -10.11 5.08
N GLY A 307 10.20 -10.79 6.03
CA GLY A 307 8.89 -11.40 5.86
C GLY A 307 7.79 -10.35 5.61
N GLU A 308 7.83 -9.21 6.29
CA GLU A 308 6.91 -8.10 6.05
C GLU A 308 7.07 -7.50 4.65
N VAL A 309 8.30 -7.20 4.25
CA VAL A 309 8.60 -6.70 2.91
C VAL A 309 8.11 -7.69 1.85
N TYR A 310 8.44 -8.96 2.01
CA TYR A 310 8.01 -10.01 1.09
C TYR A 310 6.47 -10.12 1.01
N ALA A 311 5.79 -10.11 2.14
CA ALA A 311 4.32 -10.13 2.20
C ALA A 311 3.69 -8.91 1.52
N ALA A 312 4.28 -7.72 1.68
CA ALA A 312 3.85 -6.51 1.00
C ALA A 312 3.95 -6.64 -0.53
N LEU A 313 5.07 -7.17 -1.04
CA LEU A 313 5.27 -7.38 -2.48
C LEU A 313 4.30 -8.41 -3.07
N VAL A 314 4.06 -9.50 -2.36
CA VAL A 314 3.08 -10.54 -2.73
C VAL A 314 1.66 -9.97 -2.76
N LEU A 315 1.25 -9.27 -1.70
CA LEU A 315 -0.08 -8.65 -1.61
C LEU A 315 -0.31 -7.64 -2.73
N ALA A 316 0.64 -6.74 -2.96
CA ALA A 316 0.56 -5.73 -4.01
C ALA A 316 0.43 -6.37 -5.40
N THR A 317 1.26 -7.37 -5.71
CA THR A 317 1.24 -8.07 -7.00
C THR A 317 -0.09 -8.80 -7.20
N ARG A 318 -0.56 -9.52 -6.19
CA ARG A 318 -1.85 -10.22 -6.22
C ARG A 318 -3.00 -9.26 -6.52
N ASP A 319 -3.06 -8.17 -5.78
CA ASP A 319 -4.18 -7.24 -5.87
C ASP A 319 -4.13 -6.42 -7.16
N TYR A 320 -2.95 -6.03 -7.64
CA TYR A 320 -2.82 -5.36 -8.93
C TYR A 320 -3.33 -6.24 -10.07
N VAL A 321 -2.94 -7.52 -10.09
CA VAL A 321 -3.41 -8.49 -11.08
C VAL A 321 -4.94 -8.66 -10.99
N ARG A 322 -5.47 -8.93 -9.79
CA ARG A 322 -6.90 -9.25 -9.59
C ARG A 322 -7.81 -8.04 -9.80
N LYS A 323 -7.47 -6.88 -9.24
CA LYS A 323 -8.27 -5.66 -9.35
C LYS A 323 -8.32 -5.12 -10.78
N ASN A 324 -7.26 -5.37 -11.58
CA ASN A 324 -7.25 -5.10 -13.02
C ASN A 324 -7.84 -6.25 -13.87
N ARG A 325 -8.35 -7.30 -13.24
CA ARG A 325 -9.03 -8.44 -13.89
C ARG A 325 -8.15 -9.27 -14.83
N PHE A 326 -6.84 -9.28 -14.62
CA PHE A 326 -5.97 -10.22 -15.30
C PHE A 326 -6.07 -11.60 -14.65
N SER A 327 -6.09 -12.64 -15.48
CA SER A 327 -6.12 -14.04 -15.02
C SER A 327 -4.74 -14.61 -14.78
N SER A 328 -3.71 -14.03 -15.38
CA SER A 328 -2.35 -14.55 -15.39
C SER A 328 -1.31 -13.48 -15.71
N VAL A 329 -0.05 -13.81 -15.50
CA VAL A 329 1.09 -12.93 -15.78
C VAL A 329 2.12 -13.61 -16.67
N VAL A 330 2.91 -12.81 -17.38
CA VAL A 330 4.06 -13.26 -18.16
C VAL A 330 5.29 -12.42 -17.84
N LEU A 331 6.46 -13.04 -17.78
CA LEU A 331 7.73 -12.36 -17.55
C LEU A 331 8.89 -13.07 -18.27
N GLY A 332 9.95 -12.33 -18.55
CA GLY A 332 11.20 -12.88 -19.03
C GLY A 332 11.99 -13.55 -17.90
N LEU A 333 12.46 -14.76 -18.13
CA LEU A 333 13.35 -15.47 -17.22
C LEU A 333 14.76 -15.50 -17.78
N SER A 334 15.65 -14.72 -17.17
CA SER A 334 17.05 -14.63 -17.58
C SER A 334 17.96 -15.63 -16.86
N GLY A 335 17.44 -16.34 -15.85
CA GLY A 335 18.25 -17.12 -14.90
C GLY A 335 18.94 -16.27 -13.83
N GLY A 336 18.82 -14.93 -13.88
CA GLY A 336 19.30 -14.01 -12.86
C GLY A 336 18.37 -13.87 -11.67
N ILE A 337 18.90 -13.31 -10.58
CA ILE A 337 18.21 -13.21 -9.29
C ILE A 337 16.92 -12.37 -9.35
N ASP A 338 16.91 -11.28 -10.11
CA ASP A 338 15.76 -10.37 -10.17
C ASP A 338 14.53 -11.06 -10.80
N SER A 339 14.73 -11.68 -11.97
CA SER A 339 13.65 -12.44 -12.65
C SER A 339 13.20 -13.64 -11.81
N ALA A 340 14.12 -14.29 -11.10
CA ALA A 340 13.81 -15.41 -10.22
C ALA A 340 12.96 -14.95 -9.02
N LEU A 341 13.30 -13.84 -8.38
CA LEU A 341 12.51 -13.28 -7.28
C LEU A 341 11.12 -12.82 -7.74
N VAL A 342 11.02 -12.13 -8.89
CA VAL A 342 9.73 -11.68 -9.43
C VAL A 342 8.83 -12.87 -9.78
N ALA A 343 9.36 -13.92 -10.40
CA ALA A 343 8.62 -15.15 -10.68
C ALA A 343 8.10 -15.80 -9.39
N THR A 344 8.92 -15.82 -8.34
CA THR A 344 8.57 -16.38 -7.03
C THR A 344 7.47 -15.56 -6.36
N ILE A 345 7.59 -14.23 -6.35
CA ILE A 345 6.55 -13.32 -5.84
C ILE A 345 5.23 -13.54 -6.59
N ALA A 346 5.30 -13.64 -7.91
CA ALA A 346 4.11 -13.86 -8.75
C ALA A 346 3.46 -15.22 -8.46
N ALA A 347 4.23 -16.28 -8.33
CA ALA A 347 3.73 -17.61 -8.00
C ALA A 347 3.06 -17.64 -6.62
N ASP A 348 3.66 -17.00 -5.62
CA ASP A 348 3.07 -16.87 -4.28
C ASP A 348 1.81 -15.96 -4.28
N ALA A 349 1.76 -14.98 -5.18
CA ALA A 349 0.64 -14.03 -5.27
C ALA A 349 -0.62 -14.61 -5.92
N ILE A 350 -0.48 -15.32 -7.04
CA ILE A 350 -1.64 -15.74 -7.86
C ILE A 350 -1.70 -17.24 -8.15
N GLY A 351 -0.74 -18.03 -7.69
CA GLY A 351 -0.60 -19.45 -7.99
C GLY A 351 0.34 -19.71 -9.17
N PRO A 352 1.19 -20.75 -9.09
CA PRO A 352 2.20 -21.04 -10.11
C PRO A 352 1.59 -21.35 -11.50
N GLU A 353 0.41 -21.93 -11.54
CA GLU A 353 -0.32 -22.26 -12.77
C GLU A 353 -0.72 -21.03 -13.61
N ARG A 354 -0.69 -19.84 -13.01
CA ARG A 354 -1.02 -18.55 -13.65
C ARG A 354 0.21 -17.72 -14.00
N VAL A 355 1.39 -18.24 -13.76
CA VAL A 355 2.67 -17.56 -14.06
C VAL A 355 3.31 -18.20 -15.29
N HIS A 356 3.63 -17.37 -16.29
CA HIS A 356 4.25 -17.79 -17.54
C HIS A 356 5.64 -17.18 -17.65
N GLY A 357 6.66 -18.02 -17.57
CA GLY A 357 8.06 -17.65 -17.74
C GLY A 357 8.54 -17.88 -19.17
N VAL A 358 9.15 -16.87 -19.78
CA VAL A 358 9.69 -16.97 -21.13
C VAL A 358 11.21 -16.86 -21.09
N LEU A 359 11.89 -17.94 -21.44
CA LEU A 359 13.33 -17.96 -21.62
C LEU A 359 13.63 -17.47 -23.04
N MET A 360 14.40 -16.40 -23.17
CA MET A 360 14.67 -15.72 -24.43
C MET A 360 16.18 -15.66 -24.73
N PRO A 361 16.83 -16.83 -24.94
CA PRO A 361 18.27 -16.86 -25.12
C PRO A 361 18.69 -16.15 -26.41
N SER A 362 19.86 -15.46 -26.33
CA SER A 362 20.59 -14.91 -27.45
C SER A 362 21.91 -15.66 -27.63
N ARG A 363 22.70 -15.29 -28.64
CA ARG A 363 24.07 -15.81 -28.85
C ARG A 363 25.05 -15.50 -27.68
N TYR A 364 24.67 -14.59 -26.76
CA TYR A 364 25.47 -14.20 -25.60
C TYR A 364 24.97 -14.82 -24.29
N SER A 365 23.82 -15.48 -24.31
CA SER A 365 23.28 -16.16 -23.13
C SER A 365 24.13 -17.36 -22.78
N SER A 366 24.51 -17.46 -21.50
CA SER A 366 25.27 -18.61 -21.01
C SER A 366 24.38 -19.83 -20.84
N ASP A 367 24.95 -21.02 -21.04
CA ASP A 367 24.23 -22.30 -20.84
C ASP A 367 23.72 -22.43 -19.41
N HIS A 368 24.48 -21.97 -18.43
CA HIS A 368 24.07 -22.02 -17.03
C HIS A 368 22.88 -21.08 -16.72
N SER A 369 22.75 -19.95 -17.40
CA SER A 369 21.60 -19.05 -17.22
C SER A 369 20.31 -19.68 -17.73
N VAL A 370 20.37 -20.37 -18.85
CA VAL A 370 19.21 -21.14 -19.36
C VAL A 370 18.87 -22.27 -18.40
N ALA A 371 19.86 -23.04 -17.93
CA ALA A 371 19.66 -24.14 -16.99
C ALA A 371 19.09 -23.66 -15.64
N ASP A 372 19.53 -22.51 -15.12
CA ASP A 372 19.00 -21.90 -13.89
C ASP A 372 17.53 -21.50 -14.07
N ALA A 373 17.16 -20.93 -15.21
CA ALA A 373 15.78 -20.55 -15.50
C ALA A 373 14.86 -21.77 -15.66
N GLU A 374 15.33 -22.84 -16.31
CA GLU A 374 14.60 -24.11 -16.41
C GLU A 374 14.42 -24.78 -15.05
N GLU A 375 15.45 -24.75 -14.21
CA GLU A 375 15.38 -25.27 -12.84
C GLU A 375 14.41 -24.47 -11.98
N LEU A 376 14.36 -23.14 -12.12
CA LEU A 376 13.37 -22.29 -11.46
C LEU A 376 11.94 -22.70 -11.86
N VAL A 377 11.68 -22.85 -13.16
CA VAL A 377 10.39 -23.29 -13.69
C VAL A 377 9.98 -24.63 -13.08
N ARG A 378 10.90 -25.59 -13.05
CA ARG A 378 10.66 -26.92 -12.50
C ARG A 378 10.36 -26.88 -10.98
N ARG A 379 11.13 -26.13 -10.20
CA ARG A 379 10.97 -26.05 -8.73
C ARG A 379 9.65 -25.42 -8.33
N GLN A 380 9.25 -24.38 -9.06
CA GLN A 380 8.04 -23.62 -8.73
C GLN A 380 6.77 -24.18 -9.39
N GLY A 381 6.91 -25.01 -10.44
CA GLY A 381 5.76 -25.54 -11.20
C GLY A 381 5.05 -24.49 -12.03
N ILE A 382 5.74 -23.41 -12.42
CA ILE A 382 5.22 -22.38 -13.32
C ILE A 382 5.29 -22.82 -14.78
N ASN A 383 4.55 -22.14 -15.67
CA ASN A 383 4.58 -22.46 -17.11
C ASN A 383 5.83 -21.87 -17.75
N GLY A 384 6.69 -22.71 -18.33
CA GLY A 384 7.92 -22.31 -19.00
C GLY A 384 7.87 -22.51 -20.51
N ARG A 385 8.41 -21.56 -21.27
CA ARG A 385 8.66 -21.73 -22.72
C ARG A 385 9.97 -21.09 -23.13
N ILE A 386 10.63 -21.65 -24.14
CA ILE A 386 11.88 -21.12 -24.68
C ILE A 386 11.61 -20.53 -26.07
N ILE A 387 11.96 -19.26 -26.26
CA ILE A 387 11.82 -18.54 -27.53
C ILE A 387 13.15 -17.82 -27.82
N PRO A 388 14.07 -18.40 -28.59
CA PRO A 388 15.32 -17.75 -28.95
C PRO A 388 15.10 -16.45 -29.72
N VAL A 389 15.82 -15.38 -29.34
CA VAL A 389 15.67 -14.06 -29.98
C VAL A 389 16.59 -13.83 -31.17
N GLY A 390 17.55 -14.73 -31.43
CA GLY A 390 18.53 -14.62 -32.52
C GLY A 390 17.93 -14.25 -33.86
N PRO A 391 16.96 -15.02 -34.40
CA PRO A 391 16.36 -14.73 -35.74
C PRO A 391 15.72 -13.34 -35.82
N MET A 392 15.15 -12.83 -34.74
CA MET A 392 14.53 -11.51 -34.72
C MET A 392 15.60 -10.41 -34.70
N VAL A 393 16.66 -10.59 -33.92
CA VAL A 393 17.79 -9.67 -33.85
C VAL A 393 18.49 -9.60 -35.20
N GLU A 394 18.76 -10.75 -35.84
CA GLU A 394 19.38 -10.85 -37.17
C GLU A 394 18.56 -10.12 -38.24
N ALA A 395 17.24 -10.21 -38.21
CA ALA A 395 16.38 -9.49 -39.13
C ALA A 395 16.52 -7.96 -39.01
N PHE A 396 16.70 -7.44 -37.81
CA PHE A 396 17.00 -6.03 -37.61
C PHE A 396 18.42 -5.67 -38.06
N GLU A 397 19.44 -6.51 -37.77
CA GLU A 397 20.83 -6.31 -38.18
C GLU A 397 20.98 -6.28 -39.71
N GLN A 398 20.13 -7.02 -40.43
CA GLN A 398 20.08 -6.98 -41.91
C GLN A 398 19.46 -5.66 -42.44
N ALA A 399 18.54 -5.06 -41.68
CA ALA A 399 17.85 -3.83 -42.09
C ALA A 399 18.61 -2.56 -41.75
N VAL A 400 19.31 -2.56 -40.60
CA VAL A 400 20.05 -1.40 -40.09
C VAL A 400 21.36 -1.86 -39.47
N GLU A 401 22.46 -1.21 -39.83
CA GLU A 401 23.76 -1.45 -39.21
C GLU A 401 23.71 -1.02 -37.74
N VAL A 402 24.02 -1.93 -36.81
CA VAL A 402 24.01 -1.69 -35.37
C VAL A 402 25.26 -2.24 -34.70
N ASP A 403 25.84 -1.44 -33.79
CA ASP A 403 26.99 -1.84 -32.99
C ASP A 403 26.89 -1.29 -31.54
N GLY A 404 27.81 -1.71 -30.68
CA GLY A 404 27.94 -1.21 -29.31
C GLY A 404 26.62 -1.20 -28.55
N LEU A 405 26.32 -0.08 -27.90
CA LEU A 405 25.12 0.11 -27.08
C LEU A 405 23.81 -0.08 -27.90
N ALA A 406 23.83 0.28 -29.20
CA ALA A 406 22.64 0.09 -30.04
C ALA A 406 22.31 -1.40 -30.23
N ALA A 407 23.32 -2.26 -30.39
CA ALA A 407 23.16 -3.70 -30.50
C ALA A 407 22.71 -4.34 -29.17
N GLU A 408 23.24 -3.90 -28.04
CA GLU A 408 22.79 -4.33 -26.69
C GLU A 408 21.32 -3.97 -26.47
N ASN A 409 20.96 -2.72 -26.72
CA ASN A 409 19.59 -2.21 -26.55
C ASN A 409 18.59 -2.88 -27.53
N LEU A 410 19.02 -3.23 -28.74
CA LEU A 410 18.18 -3.97 -29.69
C LEU A 410 17.73 -5.30 -29.11
N GLN A 411 18.63 -6.08 -28.52
CA GLN A 411 18.29 -7.37 -27.92
C GLN A 411 17.28 -7.20 -26.77
N ALA A 412 17.46 -6.22 -25.90
CA ALA A 412 16.55 -5.93 -24.82
C ALA A 412 15.14 -5.55 -25.35
N ARG A 413 15.07 -4.71 -26.40
CA ARG A 413 13.80 -4.31 -27.03
C ARG A 413 13.10 -5.45 -27.75
N VAL A 414 13.83 -6.33 -28.42
CA VAL A 414 13.25 -7.54 -29.04
C VAL A 414 12.60 -8.42 -27.98
N ARG A 415 13.24 -8.60 -26.82
CA ARG A 415 12.64 -9.33 -25.69
C ARG A 415 11.39 -8.64 -25.17
N GLY A 416 11.41 -7.33 -24.96
CA GLY A 416 10.25 -6.54 -24.56
C GLY A 416 9.10 -6.65 -25.55
N GLN A 417 9.38 -6.53 -26.85
CA GLN A 417 8.39 -6.67 -27.91
C GLN A 417 7.76 -8.06 -27.93
N LEU A 418 8.56 -9.10 -27.72
CA LEU A 418 8.08 -10.49 -27.67
C LEU A 418 7.12 -10.69 -26.49
N LEU A 419 7.49 -10.23 -25.29
CA LEU A 419 6.62 -10.32 -24.10
C LEU A 419 5.31 -9.55 -24.30
N MET A 420 5.35 -8.34 -24.88
CA MET A 420 4.15 -7.56 -25.16
C MET A 420 3.27 -8.22 -26.24
N THR A 421 3.86 -8.90 -27.22
CA THR A 421 3.11 -9.67 -28.21
C THR A 421 2.37 -10.85 -27.57
N LEU A 422 3.04 -11.59 -26.68
CA LEU A 422 2.42 -12.68 -25.93
C LEU A 422 1.31 -12.16 -25.01
N SER A 423 1.54 -11.02 -24.35
CA SER A 423 0.52 -10.35 -23.54
C SER A 423 -0.76 -10.09 -24.32
N ASN A 424 -0.64 -9.51 -25.49
CA ASN A 424 -1.80 -9.21 -26.35
C ASN A 424 -2.48 -10.46 -26.90
N GLN A 425 -1.69 -11.48 -27.25
CA GLN A 425 -2.21 -12.71 -27.84
C GLN A 425 -2.90 -13.61 -26.81
N GLU A 426 -2.38 -13.67 -25.58
CA GLU A 426 -2.78 -14.65 -24.57
C GLU A 426 -3.46 -13.99 -23.34
N GLY A 427 -3.50 -12.65 -23.27
CA GLY A 427 -4.18 -11.91 -22.19
C GLY A 427 -3.43 -11.84 -20.88
N HIS A 428 -2.10 -12.02 -20.88
CA HIS A 428 -1.27 -11.94 -19.68
C HIS A 428 -0.90 -10.50 -19.33
N LEU A 429 -0.79 -10.18 -18.04
CA LEU A 429 -0.10 -8.97 -17.61
C LEU A 429 1.42 -9.20 -17.67
N VAL A 430 2.15 -8.32 -18.33
CA VAL A 430 3.63 -8.39 -18.35
C VAL A 430 4.17 -7.82 -17.04
N LEU A 431 5.00 -8.60 -16.32
CA LEU A 431 5.77 -8.14 -15.18
C LEU A 431 7.18 -7.76 -15.61
N THR A 432 7.63 -6.56 -15.24
CA THR A 432 9.05 -6.18 -15.35
C THR A 432 9.83 -6.69 -14.16
N THR A 433 11.12 -6.91 -14.35
CA THR A 433 11.99 -7.50 -13.33
C THR A 433 13.07 -6.54 -12.82
N GLY A 434 13.03 -5.27 -13.22
CA GLY A 434 13.98 -4.26 -12.79
C GLY A 434 13.80 -3.86 -11.32
N ASN A 435 14.92 -3.69 -10.61
CA ASN A 435 14.99 -3.29 -9.22
C ASN A 435 15.25 -1.78 -9.04
N LYS A 436 15.21 -1.31 -7.79
CA LYS A 436 15.36 0.11 -7.46
C LYS A 436 16.73 0.67 -7.82
N SER A 437 17.80 -0.12 -7.68
CA SER A 437 19.18 0.30 -7.97
C SER A 437 19.39 0.54 -9.46
N GLU A 438 18.87 -0.35 -10.31
CA GLU A 438 18.85 -0.19 -11.77
C GLU A 438 18.02 1.03 -12.19
N LEU A 439 16.85 1.20 -11.58
CA LEU A 439 15.96 2.32 -11.84
C LEU A 439 16.58 3.67 -11.40
N ALA A 440 17.30 3.67 -10.28
CA ALA A 440 18.01 4.84 -9.78
C ALA A 440 19.07 5.30 -10.75
N THR A 441 19.95 4.39 -11.17
CA THR A 441 21.10 4.71 -12.02
C THR A 441 20.77 4.78 -13.51
N GLY A 442 19.54 4.38 -13.91
CA GLY A 442 19.15 4.27 -15.30
C GLY A 442 19.79 3.09 -16.02
N TYR A 443 20.24 2.09 -15.28
CA TYR A 443 20.80 0.85 -15.83
C TYR A 443 19.68 -0.07 -16.32
N SER A 444 18.97 0.41 -17.34
CA SER A 444 17.87 -0.27 -18.00
C SER A 444 17.69 0.24 -19.41
N THR A 445 17.14 -0.57 -20.28
CA THR A 445 16.82 -0.20 -21.66
C THR A 445 15.35 0.22 -21.77
N LEU A 446 15.15 1.50 -22.11
CA LEU A 446 13.81 2.03 -22.35
C LEU A 446 13.11 1.24 -23.46
N TYR A 447 11.88 0.79 -23.21
CA TYR A 447 11.06 -0.09 -24.08
C TYR A 447 11.64 -1.49 -24.30
N GLY A 448 12.66 -1.87 -23.53
CA GLY A 448 13.25 -3.21 -23.52
C GLY A 448 12.89 -3.94 -22.23
N ASP A 449 13.87 -4.13 -21.35
CA ASP A 449 13.70 -4.74 -20.03
C ASP A 449 12.80 -3.92 -19.08
N SER A 450 12.62 -2.63 -19.37
CA SER A 450 11.64 -1.76 -18.65
C SER A 450 10.20 -1.89 -19.16
N ALA A 451 9.95 -2.67 -20.24
CA ALA A 451 8.61 -2.85 -20.78
C ALA A 451 7.75 -3.75 -19.87
N GLY A 452 6.51 -3.37 -19.65
CA GLY A 452 5.54 -4.16 -18.89
C GLY A 452 4.41 -3.32 -18.30
N GLY A 453 3.53 -3.97 -17.54
CA GLY A 453 2.36 -3.35 -16.93
C GLY A 453 2.49 -3.18 -15.40
N PHE A 454 3.38 -3.96 -14.76
CA PHE A 454 3.63 -3.84 -13.33
C PHE A 454 5.05 -4.29 -12.98
N ALA A 455 5.67 -3.64 -12.02
CA ALA A 455 7.06 -3.85 -11.60
C ALA A 455 7.15 -4.24 -10.12
N PRO A 456 7.04 -5.54 -9.78
CA PRO A 456 6.94 -6.00 -8.38
C PRO A 456 8.08 -5.57 -7.47
N ILE A 457 9.31 -5.45 -7.98
CA ILE A 457 10.51 -5.08 -7.20
C ILE A 457 11.06 -3.68 -7.52
N LYS A 458 10.21 -2.81 -8.11
CA LYS A 458 10.57 -1.43 -8.49
C LYS A 458 11.18 -0.61 -7.34
N ASP A 459 10.73 -0.85 -6.11
CA ASP A 459 11.17 -0.12 -4.91
C ASP A 459 12.06 -0.95 -3.99
N VAL A 460 12.67 -2.02 -4.51
CA VAL A 460 13.57 -2.93 -3.79
C VAL A 460 15.00 -2.72 -4.25
N TRP A 461 15.90 -2.31 -3.34
CA TRP A 461 17.33 -2.21 -3.62
C TRP A 461 17.91 -3.58 -4.02
N LYS A 462 18.94 -3.62 -4.84
CA LYS A 462 19.55 -4.86 -5.30
C LYS A 462 20.05 -5.73 -4.14
N THR A 463 20.64 -5.14 -3.13
CA THR A 463 21.07 -5.85 -1.91
C THR A 463 19.91 -6.52 -1.21
N LEU A 464 18.76 -5.83 -1.11
CA LEU A 464 17.53 -6.38 -0.54
C LEU A 464 16.92 -7.49 -1.43
N VAL A 465 17.11 -7.45 -2.74
CA VAL A 465 16.68 -8.55 -3.65
C VAL A 465 17.35 -9.86 -3.24
N TRP A 466 18.65 -9.85 -2.97
CA TRP A 466 19.37 -11.04 -2.49
C TRP A 466 18.89 -11.49 -1.11
N GLU A 467 18.67 -10.55 -0.20
CA GLU A 467 18.17 -10.87 1.16
C GLU A 467 16.80 -11.54 1.10
N LEU A 468 15.87 -10.99 0.31
CA LEU A 468 14.53 -11.54 0.13
C LEU A 468 14.55 -12.92 -0.54
N ALA A 469 15.42 -13.13 -1.52
CA ALA A 469 15.57 -14.42 -2.17
C ALA A 469 16.07 -15.52 -1.21
N ARG A 470 17.10 -15.20 -0.41
CA ARG A 470 17.60 -16.10 0.64
C ARG A 470 16.56 -16.36 1.72
N TRP A 471 15.89 -15.29 2.17
CA TRP A 471 14.81 -15.40 3.16
C TRP A 471 13.69 -16.32 2.65
N ARG A 472 13.24 -16.16 1.40
CA ARG A 472 12.16 -16.99 0.83
C ARG A 472 12.57 -18.46 0.69
N ASN A 473 13.82 -18.72 0.32
CA ASN A 473 14.35 -20.07 0.27
C ASN A 473 14.43 -20.71 1.67
N ALA A 474 14.94 -19.98 2.66
CA ALA A 474 14.99 -20.44 4.05
C ALA A 474 13.59 -20.70 4.64
N GLU A 475 12.61 -19.86 4.29
CA GLU A 475 11.22 -20.06 4.71
C GLU A 475 10.61 -21.34 4.09
N ALA A 476 10.94 -21.65 2.84
CA ALA A 476 10.53 -22.89 2.19
C ALA A 476 11.13 -24.10 2.91
N GLU A 477 12.43 -24.07 3.23
CA GLU A 477 13.11 -25.14 3.97
C GLU A 477 12.50 -25.34 5.36
N ARG A 478 12.21 -24.24 6.08
CA ARG A 478 11.57 -24.28 7.40
C ARG A 478 10.20 -24.95 7.35
N ARG A 479 9.50 -24.84 6.22
CA ARG A 479 8.21 -25.51 5.95
C ARG A 479 8.35 -26.91 5.35
N GLY A 480 9.56 -27.42 5.17
CA GLY A 480 9.82 -28.72 4.53
C GLY A 480 9.52 -28.73 3.02
N GLN A 481 9.57 -27.56 2.38
CA GLN A 481 9.34 -27.38 0.95
C GLN A 481 10.66 -27.20 0.20
N THR A 482 10.67 -27.49 -1.09
CA THR A 482 11.83 -27.21 -1.94
C THR A 482 12.04 -25.69 -2.07
N PRO A 483 13.28 -25.18 -1.82
CA PRO A 483 13.60 -23.79 -2.09
C PRO A 483 13.27 -23.39 -3.53
N PRO A 484 12.46 -22.35 -3.75
CA PRO A 484 11.97 -22.03 -5.10
C PRO A 484 13.04 -21.44 -6.02
N ILE A 485 14.05 -20.76 -5.47
CA ILE A 485 15.08 -20.09 -6.26
C ILE A 485 16.36 -20.92 -6.27
N PRO A 486 16.90 -21.28 -7.47
CA PRO A 486 18.17 -21.99 -7.57
C PRO A 486 19.32 -21.22 -6.92
N GLU A 487 20.19 -21.91 -6.20
CA GLU A 487 21.33 -21.29 -5.49
C GLU A 487 22.26 -20.54 -6.47
N ASN A 488 22.48 -21.08 -7.66
CA ASN A 488 23.32 -20.41 -8.65
C ASN A 488 22.74 -19.06 -9.12
N SER A 489 21.42 -18.91 -9.18
CA SER A 489 20.77 -17.61 -9.47
C SER A 489 21.05 -16.57 -8.39
N ILE A 490 21.24 -17.01 -7.11
CA ILE A 490 21.53 -16.12 -5.98
C ILE A 490 23.02 -15.75 -5.94
N THR A 491 23.91 -16.70 -6.24
CA THR A 491 25.34 -16.58 -5.98
C THR A 491 26.17 -16.08 -7.17
N LYS A 492 25.67 -16.29 -8.41
CA LYS A 492 26.39 -15.82 -9.59
C LYS A 492 26.42 -14.29 -9.68
N PRO A 493 27.52 -13.72 -10.21
CA PRO A 493 27.61 -12.27 -10.45
C PRO A 493 26.50 -11.78 -11.36
N PRO A 494 25.86 -10.63 -11.08
CA PRO A 494 24.81 -10.08 -11.91
C PRO A 494 25.34 -9.61 -13.27
N SER A 495 24.58 -9.92 -14.32
CA SER A 495 24.92 -9.58 -15.71
C SER A 495 23.66 -9.50 -16.57
N ALA A 496 23.60 -8.51 -17.45
CA ALA A 496 22.56 -8.41 -18.48
C ALA A 496 22.75 -9.38 -19.67
N GLU A 497 23.91 -10.00 -19.80
CA GLU A 497 24.28 -10.95 -20.88
C GLU A 497 23.95 -10.43 -22.31
N LEU A 498 24.20 -9.14 -22.57
CA LEU A 498 23.96 -8.49 -23.87
C LEU A 498 25.21 -8.43 -24.74
N ARG A 499 26.38 -8.70 -24.18
CA ARG A 499 27.68 -8.80 -24.81
C ARG A 499 28.57 -9.85 -24.12
N PRO A 500 29.64 -10.34 -24.78
CA PRO A 500 30.53 -11.35 -24.20
C PRO A 500 31.15 -10.91 -22.87
N GLY A 501 31.03 -11.75 -21.83
CA GLY A 501 31.68 -11.55 -20.54
C GLY A 501 31.20 -10.30 -19.76
N GLN A 502 30.04 -9.78 -20.07
CA GLN A 502 29.49 -8.60 -19.42
C GLN A 502 29.19 -8.88 -17.93
N LEU A 503 29.55 -7.91 -17.09
CA LEU A 503 29.16 -7.83 -15.68
C LEU A 503 28.57 -6.44 -15.38
N ASP A 504 27.65 -6.35 -14.44
CA ASP A 504 27.08 -5.06 -14.02
C ASP A 504 28.16 -4.14 -13.45
N THR A 505 29.16 -4.71 -12.79
CA THR A 505 30.31 -3.99 -12.25
C THR A 505 31.21 -3.34 -13.31
N ASP A 506 31.07 -3.68 -14.60
CA ASP A 506 31.74 -2.94 -15.68
C ASP A 506 31.23 -1.49 -15.78
N SER A 507 29.99 -1.25 -15.36
CA SER A 507 29.31 0.04 -15.50
C SER A 507 28.91 0.68 -14.17
N LEU A 508 28.68 -0.13 -13.14
CA LEU A 508 28.22 0.29 -11.82
C LEU A 508 29.26 -0.03 -10.74
N PRO A 509 29.27 0.66 -9.60
CA PRO A 509 29.97 0.21 -8.40
C PRO A 509 29.41 -1.10 -7.88
N GLU A 510 30.12 -1.78 -6.97
CA GLU A 510 29.57 -2.90 -6.21
C GLU A 510 28.26 -2.47 -5.52
N TYR A 511 27.25 -3.35 -5.56
CA TYR A 511 25.90 -2.98 -5.14
C TYR A 511 25.80 -2.62 -3.66
N GLU A 512 26.60 -3.21 -2.78
CA GLU A 512 26.62 -2.87 -1.36
C GLU A 512 27.03 -1.40 -1.13
N VAL A 513 27.98 -0.92 -1.90
CA VAL A 513 28.44 0.49 -1.83
C VAL A 513 27.45 1.41 -2.55
N LEU A 514 26.95 0.98 -3.70
CA LEU A 514 26.00 1.73 -4.51
C LEU A 514 24.68 1.95 -3.75
N ASP A 515 24.08 0.89 -3.22
CA ASP A 515 22.78 0.95 -2.55
C ASP A 515 22.83 1.77 -1.27
N ALA A 516 23.92 1.69 -0.49
CA ALA A 516 24.12 2.54 0.68
C ALA A 516 24.14 4.04 0.30
N LEU A 517 24.88 4.40 -0.76
CA LEU A 517 24.92 5.76 -1.27
C LEU A 517 23.57 6.22 -1.84
N LEU A 518 22.88 5.33 -2.58
CA LEU A 518 21.57 5.62 -3.14
C LEU A 518 20.51 5.81 -2.06
N ASP A 519 20.56 5.03 -0.99
CA ASP A 519 19.60 5.17 0.12
C ASP A 519 19.77 6.52 0.83
N ASP A 520 21.01 6.95 1.06
CA ASP A 520 21.30 8.28 1.59
C ASP A 520 20.88 9.39 0.63
N TYR A 521 21.16 9.27 -0.67
CA TYR A 521 20.82 10.30 -1.65
C TYR A 521 19.34 10.38 -1.98
N VAL A 522 18.69 9.23 -2.21
CA VAL A 522 17.28 9.15 -2.64
C VAL A 522 16.34 9.07 -1.44
N GLY A 523 16.67 8.24 -0.45
CA GLY A 523 15.83 7.95 0.70
C GLY A 523 15.77 9.11 1.71
N THR A 524 16.92 9.74 1.98
CA THR A 524 17.02 10.84 2.94
C THR A 524 17.31 12.21 2.32
N ASP A 525 17.47 12.28 0.99
CA ASP A 525 17.65 13.51 0.21
C ASP A 525 18.92 14.30 0.61
N LEU A 526 20.00 13.59 0.99
CA LEU A 526 21.26 14.23 1.35
C LEU A 526 21.93 14.84 0.12
N GLY A 527 22.44 16.06 0.27
CA GLY A 527 23.23 16.72 -0.75
C GLY A 527 24.68 16.18 -0.80
N ARG A 528 25.44 16.57 -1.85
CA ARG A 528 26.82 16.13 -2.05
C ARG A 528 27.72 16.27 -0.82
N ALA A 529 27.68 17.42 -0.15
CA ALA A 529 28.54 17.68 1.02
C ALA A 529 28.18 16.76 2.20
N GLU A 530 26.89 16.49 2.39
CA GLU A 530 26.40 15.63 3.46
C GLU A 530 26.73 14.16 3.19
N LEU A 531 26.65 13.72 1.92
CA LEU A 531 27.04 12.36 1.52
C LEU A 531 28.54 12.11 1.75
N VAL A 532 29.40 13.09 1.40
CA VAL A 532 30.82 13.00 1.68
C VAL A 532 31.09 13.02 3.19
N ALA A 533 30.39 13.85 3.95
CA ALA A 533 30.49 13.88 5.41
C ALA A 533 30.01 12.57 6.06
N ALA A 534 29.06 11.87 5.45
CA ALA A 534 28.61 10.53 5.87
C ALA A 534 29.64 9.42 5.56
N GLY A 535 30.72 9.72 4.86
CA GLY A 535 31.82 8.79 4.61
C GLY A 535 31.87 8.20 3.20
N HIS A 536 31.01 8.65 2.29
CA HIS A 536 31.04 8.19 0.90
C HIS A 536 32.21 8.84 0.13
N ASP A 537 32.81 8.07 -0.79
CA ASP A 537 33.91 8.56 -1.64
C ASP A 537 33.44 9.73 -2.53
N PRO A 538 34.10 10.88 -2.54
CA PRO A 538 33.64 12.06 -3.28
C PRO A 538 33.48 11.84 -4.79
N ALA A 539 34.41 11.08 -5.42
CA ALA A 539 34.35 10.82 -6.86
C ALA A 539 33.16 9.89 -7.20
N LEU A 540 32.88 8.92 -6.32
CA LEU A 540 31.73 8.03 -6.44
C LEU A 540 30.43 8.81 -6.25
N VAL A 541 30.34 9.70 -5.24
CA VAL A 541 29.21 10.59 -5.01
C VAL A 541 28.88 11.38 -6.28
N ASP A 542 29.89 12.06 -6.86
CA ASP A 542 29.72 12.86 -8.07
C ASP A 542 29.24 12.01 -9.27
N ARG A 543 29.74 10.78 -9.39
CA ARG A 543 29.32 9.85 -10.45
C ARG A 543 27.87 9.40 -10.27
N VAL A 544 27.50 8.97 -9.07
CA VAL A 544 26.17 8.42 -8.77
C VAL A 544 25.09 9.49 -8.87
N ILE A 545 25.31 10.69 -8.32
CA ILE A 545 24.38 11.82 -8.45
C ILE A 545 24.07 12.08 -9.94
N ARG A 546 25.11 12.16 -10.78
CA ARG A 546 24.93 12.37 -12.23
C ARG A 546 24.14 11.26 -12.91
N LEU A 547 24.36 10.00 -12.53
CA LEU A 547 23.60 8.87 -13.08
C LEU A 547 22.13 8.98 -12.69
N VAL A 548 21.85 9.25 -11.42
CA VAL A 548 20.47 9.33 -10.89
C VAL A 548 19.71 10.49 -11.53
N ASP A 549 20.30 11.67 -11.57
CA ASP A 549 19.61 12.86 -12.07
C ASP A 549 19.33 12.78 -13.58
N ARG A 550 20.25 12.20 -14.35
CA ARG A 550 20.08 12.00 -15.79
C ARG A 550 19.09 10.90 -16.16
N ALA A 551 18.77 10.00 -15.25
CA ALA A 551 17.89 8.86 -15.51
C ALA A 551 16.39 9.18 -15.33
N GLU A 552 16.02 10.41 -14.94
CA GLU A 552 14.63 10.76 -14.66
C GLU A 552 13.67 10.49 -15.83
N TYR A 553 14.11 10.73 -17.08
CA TYR A 553 13.28 10.47 -18.26
C TYR A 553 12.94 8.99 -18.45
N LYS A 554 13.81 8.06 -18.01
CA LYS A 554 13.54 6.62 -18.01
C LYS A 554 12.52 6.26 -16.95
N ARG A 555 12.68 6.76 -15.73
CA ARG A 555 11.78 6.53 -14.60
C ARG A 555 10.36 6.98 -14.87
N ARG A 556 10.18 8.10 -15.62
CA ARG A 556 8.84 8.61 -15.99
C ARG A 556 8.06 7.70 -16.94
N GLN A 557 8.71 6.76 -17.57
CA GLN A 557 8.13 5.80 -18.51
C GLN A 557 8.17 4.37 -17.98
N TYR A 558 8.52 4.21 -16.71
CA TYR A 558 8.59 2.89 -16.06
C TYR A 558 7.21 2.48 -15.52
N PRO A 559 6.85 1.18 -15.57
CA PRO A 559 5.59 0.69 -15.02
C PRO A 559 5.40 1.02 -13.54
N PRO A 560 4.15 1.10 -13.04
CA PRO A 560 3.89 1.20 -11.63
C PRO A 560 4.41 -0.04 -10.88
N GLY A 561 4.72 0.13 -9.60
CA GLY A 561 5.17 -0.95 -8.72
C GLY A 561 5.03 -0.55 -7.27
N PRO A 562 4.99 -1.51 -6.34
CA PRO A 562 4.65 -1.27 -4.95
C PRO A 562 5.71 -0.45 -4.22
N LYS A 563 5.27 0.58 -3.52
CA LYS A 563 6.09 1.35 -2.59
C LYS A 563 6.23 0.57 -1.29
N ILE A 564 7.47 0.30 -0.90
CA ILE A 564 7.82 -0.33 0.38
C ILE A 564 8.78 0.51 1.23
N SER A 565 9.51 1.41 0.60
CA SER A 565 10.53 2.26 1.25
C SER A 565 9.98 3.62 1.65
N LYS A 566 10.74 4.35 2.46
CA LYS A 566 10.41 5.71 2.87
C LYS A 566 10.21 6.66 1.68
N ARG A 567 10.99 6.49 0.61
CA ARG A 567 10.89 7.29 -0.61
C ARG A 567 11.08 6.40 -1.84
N ASN A 568 10.05 6.31 -2.69
CA ASN A 568 10.11 5.61 -3.96
C ASN A 568 10.33 6.56 -5.14
N PHE A 569 10.71 6.01 -6.28
CA PHE A 569 10.66 6.73 -7.56
C PHE A 569 9.22 6.76 -8.09
N GLY A 570 8.67 7.95 -8.25
CA GLY A 570 7.30 8.18 -8.64
C GLY A 570 6.71 9.37 -7.90
N ARG A 571 5.72 9.15 -7.05
CA ARG A 571 5.03 10.22 -6.32
C ARG A 571 5.89 10.93 -5.28
N ASP A 572 6.75 10.19 -4.59
CA ASP A 572 7.59 10.73 -3.52
C ASP A 572 8.75 11.59 -4.03
N ARG A 573 9.26 11.29 -5.22
CA ARG A 573 10.42 11.97 -5.79
C ARG A 573 10.17 12.30 -7.26
N ARG A 574 9.96 13.58 -7.54
CA ARG A 574 9.60 14.11 -8.85
C ARG A 574 10.55 15.23 -9.25
N LEU A 575 11.66 14.89 -9.89
CA LEU A 575 12.55 15.90 -10.45
C LEU A 575 12.09 16.31 -11.86
N PRO A 576 12.33 17.56 -12.28
CA PRO A 576 12.05 17.96 -13.65
C PRO A 576 13.01 17.23 -14.62
N ILE A 577 12.47 16.70 -15.72
CA ILE A 577 13.27 16.06 -16.77
C ILE A 577 14.12 17.12 -17.50
N THR A 578 13.49 18.25 -17.84
CA THR A 578 14.18 19.36 -18.51
C THR A 578 14.88 20.25 -17.48
N SER A 579 15.97 19.73 -16.91
CA SER A 579 16.77 20.42 -15.90
C SER A 579 18.25 20.48 -16.33
N ARG A 580 18.89 21.57 -15.98
CA ARG A 580 20.35 21.73 -16.08
C ARG A 580 21.01 21.88 -14.72
N TRP A 581 20.24 21.66 -13.67
CA TRP A 581 20.79 21.65 -12.32
C TRP A 581 21.73 20.46 -12.17
N THR A 582 22.95 20.74 -11.76
CA THR A 582 23.95 19.73 -11.39
C THR A 582 24.50 20.13 -10.03
N VAL A 583 24.59 19.18 -9.13
CA VAL A 583 25.11 19.40 -7.77
C VAL A 583 26.62 19.61 -7.81
#